data_4ac21857a192bedbcf38965bd6a05a42
#
_entry.id   4ac21857a192bedbcf38965bd6a05a42
#
_cell.length_a   1.000
_cell.length_b   1.000
_cell.length_c   1.000
_cell.angle_alpha   90.00
_cell.angle_beta   90.00
_cell.angle_gamma   90.00
#
_symmetry.space_group_name_H-M   'P 1'
#
loop_
_entity.id
_entity.type
_entity.pdbx_description
1 polymer ?
#
loop_
_entity_poly.entity_id
_entity_poly.type
_entity_poly.pdbx_seq_one_letter_code
_entity_poly.pdbx_strand_id
1 'polypeptide(L)'
;VDAGFGGLRDDRFTRRLRVADYLDLTDGDTTGFFRDDCDHGTRVTRNIGGFSNDTLLGLACKADYYLVKSDLEHGEPREDERRLCRALAWLAQRQVDVVNISLGYTVFDDFDGYTPQMLDGRTALCSRFLDSLLDAHPRMVVVQSAGNEGKNKWRHISFPGDVAEAVTVGAADSEGTGRSGKSGTGYYPHPVKPDLVVYDSPNGTSFSTPVVTGLCAALMGYRPMKRRELIRLLHASGTRSAAPDLETGYGIPQCDTLLGFLDTPAELQTLPLNATQ
;
A
#
# COMPACT_ATOMS: atom_id res chain seq x y z
N VAL A 1 -1.23 -1.47 8.38
CA VAL A 1 -1.80 -2.78 8.72
C VAL A 1 -0.78 -3.83 8.36
N ASP A 2 -0.50 -4.77 9.27
CA ASP A 2 0.61 -5.71 9.11
C ASP A 2 0.45 -6.95 10.01
N ALA A 3 1.36 -7.93 9.87
CA ALA A 3 1.35 -9.17 10.65
C ALA A 3 2.01 -9.04 12.03
N GLY A 4 2.86 -8.04 12.27
CA GLY A 4 3.49 -7.84 13.57
C GLY A 4 4.41 -6.62 13.62
N PHE A 5 4.63 -6.07 14.82
CA PHE A 5 5.39 -4.85 15.07
C PHE A 5 6.48 -5.05 16.14
N GLY A 6 7.02 -6.26 16.23
CA GLY A 6 8.08 -6.60 17.17
C GLY A 6 9.28 -5.66 17.05
N GLY A 7 9.83 -5.23 18.18
CA GLY A 7 11.00 -4.36 18.25
C GLY A 7 10.80 -2.91 17.79
N LEU A 8 9.60 -2.47 17.39
CA LEU A 8 9.37 -1.13 16.84
C LEU A 8 9.82 -0.02 17.80
N ARG A 9 9.66 -0.20 19.09
CA ARG A 9 10.06 0.79 20.14
C ARG A 9 11.54 0.77 20.47
N ASP A 10 12.26 -0.29 20.09
CA ASP A 10 13.70 -0.48 20.36
C ASP A 10 14.55 -0.17 19.12
N ASP A 11 13.96 -0.25 17.93
CA ASP A 11 14.65 -0.01 16.67
C ASP A 11 15.09 1.46 16.53
N ARG A 12 16.34 1.66 16.10
CA ARG A 12 16.97 3.00 16.03
C ARG A 12 16.24 3.98 15.13
N PHE A 13 15.50 3.49 14.10
CA PHE A 13 14.81 4.31 13.12
C PHE A 13 13.33 4.55 13.43
N THR A 14 12.69 3.62 14.17
CA THR A 14 11.24 3.70 14.44
C THR A 14 10.91 4.14 15.87
N ARG A 15 11.82 3.97 16.84
CA ARG A 15 11.56 4.26 18.26
C ARG A 15 11.15 5.70 18.57
N ARG A 16 11.41 6.64 17.66
CA ARG A 16 11.05 8.06 17.80
C ARG A 16 9.78 8.45 17.05
N LEU A 17 9.20 7.51 16.29
CA LEU A 17 7.93 7.75 15.60
C LEU A 17 6.81 7.89 16.63
N ARG A 18 5.89 8.77 16.34
CA ARG A 18 4.74 9.03 17.22
C ARG A 18 3.64 8.00 16.95
N VAL A 19 3.59 6.94 17.72
CA VAL A 19 2.50 5.96 17.70
C VAL A 19 1.34 6.52 18.52
N ALA A 20 0.26 6.93 17.85
CA ALA A 20 -0.92 7.54 18.46
C ALA A 20 -1.86 6.47 19.03
N ASP A 21 -2.03 5.34 18.37
CA ASP A 21 -2.87 4.24 18.82
C ASP A 21 -2.48 2.93 18.12
N TYR A 22 -2.85 1.79 18.69
CA TYR A 22 -2.61 0.47 18.08
C TYR A 22 -3.68 -0.54 18.48
N LEU A 23 -3.89 -1.54 17.63
CA LEU A 23 -4.92 -2.56 17.79
C LEU A 23 -4.38 -3.93 17.36
N ASP A 24 -4.58 -4.95 18.18
CA ASP A 24 -4.39 -6.35 17.80
C ASP A 24 -5.75 -7.00 17.50
N LEU A 25 -5.92 -7.50 16.29
CA LEU A 25 -7.11 -8.22 15.84
C LEU A 25 -6.90 -9.74 15.79
N THR A 26 -5.71 -10.22 16.10
CA THR A 26 -5.39 -11.65 16.06
C THR A 26 -5.82 -12.36 17.33
N ASP A 27 -5.41 -11.87 18.49
CA ASP A 27 -5.77 -12.43 19.80
C ASP A 27 -6.39 -11.40 20.75
N GLY A 28 -6.34 -10.11 20.39
CA GLY A 28 -6.86 -9.01 21.20
C GLY A 28 -5.94 -8.60 22.36
N ASP A 29 -4.79 -9.27 22.54
CA ASP A 29 -3.83 -8.92 23.58
C ASP A 29 -2.80 -7.90 23.07
N THR A 30 -2.89 -6.69 23.57
CA THR A 30 -1.95 -5.62 23.22
C THR A 30 -0.72 -5.56 24.14
N THR A 31 -0.62 -6.40 25.17
CA THR A 31 0.51 -6.36 26.13
C THR A 31 1.82 -6.78 25.49
N GLY A 32 1.77 -7.69 24.50
CA GLY A 32 2.89 -8.17 23.69
C GLY A 32 3.12 -7.45 22.39
N PHE A 33 2.29 -6.49 21.97
CA PHE A 33 2.23 -5.91 20.65
C PHE A 33 3.59 -5.49 20.05
N PHE A 34 4.47 -4.90 20.86
CA PHE A 34 5.81 -4.48 20.43
C PHE A 34 6.93 -5.48 20.78
N ARG A 35 6.58 -6.61 21.38
CA ARG A 35 7.48 -7.71 21.75
C ARG A 35 7.23 -8.97 20.94
N ASP A 36 6.39 -8.87 19.92
CA ASP A 36 6.12 -9.93 18.97
C ASP A 36 7.43 -10.41 18.29
N ASP A 37 7.53 -11.68 17.98
CA ASP A 37 8.66 -12.23 17.21
C ASP A 37 8.61 -11.75 15.75
N CYS A 38 7.42 -11.41 15.22
CA CYS A 38 7.23 -10.85 13.90
C CYS A 38 7.60 -9.36 13.86
N ASP A 39 8.68 -9.02 13.16
CA ASP A 39 9.16 -7.64 12.97
C ASP A 39 8.78 -7.04 11.59
N HIS A 40 7.96 -7.74 10.80
CA HIS A 40 7.66 -7.34 9.42
C HIS A 40 7.10 -5.90 9.37
N GLY A 41 6.08 -5.58 10.15
CA GLY A 41 5.49 -4.24 10.22
C GLY A 41 6.45 -3.17 10.77
N THR A 42 7.40 -3.54 11.62
CA THR A 42 8.49 -2.64 12.06
C THR A 42 9.37 -2.25 10.89
N ARG A 43 9.79 -3.21 10.07
CA ARG A 43 10.59 -3.00 8.87
C ARG A 43 9.83 -2.19 7.82
N VAL A 44 8.55 -2.46 7.62
CA VAL A 44 7.65 -1.68 6.78
C VAL A 44 7.57 -0.22 7.28
N THR A 45 7.37 -0.03 8.59
CA THR A 45 7.28 1.30 9.21
C THR A 45 8.57 2.11 9.05
N ARG A 46 9.75 1.47 9.01
CA ARG A 46 11.02 2.15 8.68
C ARG A 46 10.95 2.82 7.30
N ASN A 47 10.40 2.15 6.30
CA ASN A 47 10.32 2.67 4.93
C ASN A 47 9.24 3.77 4.79
N ILE A 48 8.23 3.79 5.66
CA ILE A 48 7.22 4.87 5.66
C ILE A 48 7.80 6.16 6.23
N GLY A 49 8.46 6.10 7.39
CA GLY A 49 8.90 7.32 8.08
C GLY A 49 10.08 7.13 9.03
N GLY A 50 10.81 6.05 8.89
CA GLY A 50 11.97 5.77 9.73
C GLY A 50 13.05 6.86 9.62
N PHE A 51 13.60 7.27 10.74
CA PHE A 51 14.68 8.25 10.79
C PHE A 51 15.58 8.06 12.02
N SER A 52 16.82 8.52 11.91
CA SER A 52 17.77 8.66 13.02
C SER A 52 18.38 10.07 13.01
N ASN A 53 19.39 10.33 13.83
CA ASN A 53 20.00 11.67 13.90
C ASN A 53 20.61 12.12 12.56
N ASP A 54 21.11 11.19 11.77
CA ASP A 54 21.93 11.39 10.59
C ASP A 54 21.37 10.73 9.32
N THR A 55 20.23 10.02 9.44
CA THR A 55 19.68 9.20 8.36
C THR A 55 18.17 9.32 8.31
N LEU A 56 17.63 9.64 7.13
CA LEU A 56 16.22 9.61 6.81
C LEU A 56 15.95 8.41 5.89
N LEU A 57 15.14 7.47 6.33
CA LEU A 57 14.75 6.29 5.53
C LEU A 57 13.39 6.47 4.86
N GLY A 58 12.43 7.10 5.55
CA GLY A 58 11.08 7.31 5.05
C GLY A 58 10.63 8.76 5.20
N LEU A 59 9.72 9.20 4.34
CA LEU A 59 9.33 10.61 4.22
C LEU A 59 8.33 11.06 5.29
N ALA A 60 7.61 10.14 5.93
CA ALA A 60 6.54 10.46 6.89
C ALA A 60 7.02 10.49 8.36
N CYS A 61 8.25 10.94 8.63
CA CYS A 61 8.87 10.91 9.96
C CYS A 61 8.15 11.77 11.03
N LYS A 62 7.30 12.69 10.62
CA LYS A 62 6.51 13.58 11.51
C LYS A 62 5.03 13.21 11.60
N ALA A 63 4.59 12.13 10.94
CA ALA A 63 3.21 11.68 10.98
C ALA A 63 2.84 11.02 12.32
N ASP A 64 1.55 10.95 12.59
CA ASP A 64 0.97 10.09 13.64
C ASP A 64 0.73 8.70 13.08
N TYR A 65 1.18 7.69 13.80
CA TYR A 65 1.08 6.30 13.39
C TYR A 65 -0.03 5.58 14.15
N TYR A 66 -0.92 4.92 13.41
CA TYR A 66 -1.93 4.01 13.89
C TYR A 66 -1.55 2.61 13.40
N LEU A 67 -1.28 1.69 14.31
CA LEU A 67 -0.77 0.37 13.98
C LEU A 67 -1.85 -0.68 14.19
N VAL A 68 -2.06 -1.56 13.21
CA VAL A 68 -3.02 -2.66 13.36
C VAL A 68 -2.35 -3.96 12.96
N LYS A 69 -2.33 -4.92 13.88
CA LYS A 69 -1.97 -6.30 13.62
C LYS A 69 -3.24 -7.05 13.23
N SER A 70 -3.28 -7.53 11.98
CA SER A 70 -4.45 -8.20 11.42
C SER A 70 -4.20 -9.63 11.00
N ASP A 71 -2.95 -10.02 10.78
CA ASP A 71 -2.57 -11.31 10.25
C ASP A 71 -1.65 -12.05 11.22
N LEU A 72 -1.65 -13.36 11.13
CA LEU A 72 -0.70 -14.22 11.80
C LEU A 72 0.51 -14.44 10.88
N GLU A 73 1.68 -14.67 11.46
CA GLU A 73 2.90 -14.94 10.69
C GLU A 73 2.82 -16.27 9.92
N HIS A 74 2.02 -17.21 10.42
CA HIS A 74 1.89 -18.55 9.87
C HIS A 74 0.45 -18.89 9.54
N GLY A 75 0.24 -19.43 8.34
CA GLY A 75 -1.06 -19.76 7.78
C GLY A 75 -1.77 -18.55 7.17
N GLU A 76 -2.72 -18.80 6.29
CA GLU A 76 -3.58 -17.78 5.67
C GLU A 76 -5.05 -18.21 5.79
N PRO A 77 -5.65 -18.17 6.99
CA PRO A 77 -7.07 -18.44 7.12
C PRO A 77 -7.88 -17.27 6.53
N ARG A 78 -9.04 -17.57 5.96
CA ARG A 78 -9.94 -16.52 5.43
C ARG A 78 -10.39 -15.49 6.47
N GLU A 79 -10.20 -15.78 7.74
CA GLU A 79 -10.44 -14.81 8.83
C GLU A 79 -9.50 -13.61 8.74
N ASP A 80 -8.30 -13.73 8.16
CA ASP A 80 -7.37 -12.60 7.96
C ASP A 80 -7.97 -11.56 7.02
N GLU A 81 -8.67 -11.98 5.96
CA GLU A 81 -9.43 -11.08 5.09
C GLU A 81 -10.49 -10.28 5.87
N ARG A 82 -11.19 -10.91 6.84
CA ARG A 82 -12.15 -10.23 7.69
C ARG A 82 -11.48 -9.31 8.70
N ARG A 83 -10.33 -9.71 9.24
CA ARG A 83 -9.52 -8.85 10.13
C ARG A 83 -9.04 -7.61 9.39
N LEU A 84 -8.62 -7.72 8.12
CA LEU A 84 -8.29 -6.58 7.28
C LEU A 84 -9.47 -5.61 7.15
N CYS A 85 -10.68 -6.11 6.89
CA CYS A 85 -11.88 -5.25 6.83
C CYS A 85 -12.11 -4.51 8.16
N ARG A 86 -11.95 -5.19 9.31
CA ARG A 86 -12.07 -4.57 10.64
C ARG A 86 -10.97 -3.53 10.90
N ALA A 87 -9.74 -3.82 10.48
CA ALA A 87 -8.62 -2.89 10.56
C ALA A 87 -8.90 -1.59 9.80
N LEU A 88 -9.37 -1.71 8.56
CA LEU A 88 -9.73 -0.57 7.71
C LEU A 88 -10.87 0.27 8.31
N ALA A 89 -11.91 -0.37 8.84
CA ALA A 89 -13.01 0.31 9.53
C ALA A 89 -12.51 1.09 10.75
N TRP A 90 -11.64 0.48 11.56
CA TRP A 90 -11.06 1.10 12.74
C TRP A 90 -10.19 2.32 12.40
N LEU A 91 -9.39 2.24 11.32
CA LEU A 91 -8.58 3.34 10.83
C LEU A 91 -9.43 4.49 10.25
N ALA A 92 -10.52 4.16 9.53
CA ALA A 92 -11.45 5.15 9.00
C ALA A 92 -12.17 5.93 10.10
N GLN A 93 -12.58 5.27 11.20
CA GLN A 93 -13.16 5.92 12.38
C GLN A 93 -12.19 6.92 13.04
N ARG A 94 -10.88 6.69 12.92
CA ARG A 94 -9.81 7.57 13.42
C ARG A 94 -9.39 8.63 12.41
N GLN A 95 -10.07 8.68 11.27
CA GLN A 95 -9.82 9.66 10.20
C GLN A 95 -8.36 9.61 9.72
N VAL A 96 -7.77 8.41 9.62
CA VAL A 96 -6.42 8.22 9.10
C VAL A 96 -6.38 8.64 7.63
N ASP A 97 -5.44 9.51 7.27
CA ASP A 97 -5.32 10.05 5.91
C ASP A 97 -4.72 9.04 4.94
N VAL A 98 -3.68 8.30 5.35
CA VAL A 98 -2.98 7.34 4.48
C VAL A 98 -2.79 6.00 5.20
N VAL A 99 -3.21 4.92 4.58
CA VAL A 99 -3.08 3.56 5.11
C VAL A 99 -2.11 2.76 4.24
N ASN A 100 -1.13 2.12 4.86
CA ASN A 100 -0.26 1.13 4.23
C ASN A 100 -0.79 -0.28 4.50
N ILE A 101 -0.93 -1.09 3.45
CA ILE A 101 -1.23 -2.52 3.56
C ILE A 101 -0.10 -3.28 2.85
N SER A 102 0.81 -3.86 3.64
CA SER A 102 1.89 -4.70 3.13
C SER A 102 1.56 -6.19 3.24
N LEU A 103 0.29 -6.51 3.14
CA LEU A 103 -0.33 -7.82 3.13
C LEU A 103 -1.13 -7.99 1.84
N GLY A 104 -1.57 -9.22 1.54
CA GLY A 104 -2.46 -9.43 0.39
C GLY A 104 -2.80 -10.90 0.23
N TYR A 105 -4.01 -11.17 -0.26
CA TYR A 105 -4.59 -12.51 -0.30
C TYR A 105 -4.75 -13.00 -1.73
N THR A 106 -4.53 -14.29 -1.93
CA THR A 106 -4.75 -14.96 -3.22
C THR A 106 -5.51 -16.27 -3.03
N VAL A 107 -4.97 -17.14 -2.18
CA VAL A 107 -5.52 -18.42 -1.79
C VAL A 107 -5.50 -18.49 -0.27
N PHE A 108 -6.49 -19.08 0.34
CA PHE A 108 -6.56 -19.30 1.78
C PHE A 108 -6.45 -20.79 2.11
N ASP A 109 -6.01 -21.11 3.33
CA ASP A 109 -5.88 -22.49 3.80
C ASP A 109 -7.24 -23.19 3.94
N ASP A 110 -8.30 -22.42 4.19
CA ASP A 110 -9.66 -22.89 4.46
C ASP A 110 -10.71 -22.41 3.42
N PHE A 111 -10.25 -21.88 2.26
CA PHE A 111 -11.14 -21.38 1.22
C PHE A 111 -10.50 -21.36 -0.17
N ASP A 112 -11.00 -22.19 -1.10
CA ASP A 112 -10.51 -22.34 -2.47
C ASP A 112 -11.29 -21.52 -3.52
N GLY A 113 -11.99 -20.47 -3.09
CA GLY A 113 -12.97 -19.80 -3.95
C GLY A 113 -12.46 -18.69 -4.86
N TYR A 114 -11.28 -18.10 -4.61
CA TYR A 114 -10.79 -17.00 -5.42
C TYR A 114 -9.96 -17.45 -6.62
N THR A 115 -10.16 -16.76 -7.74
CA THR A 115 -9.40 -16.94 -8.99
C THR A 115 -8.96 -15.58 -9.54
N PRO A 116 -7.95 -15.53 -10.42
CA PRO A 116 -7.53 -14.26 -11.03
C PRO A 116 -8.63 -13.51 -11.79
N GLN A 117 -9.65 -14.22 -12.31
CA GLN A 117 -10.80 -13.60 -12.97
C GLN A 117 -11.67 -12.73 -12.04
N MET A 118 -11.50 -12.91 -10.73
CA MET A 118 -12.20 -12.15 -9.69
C MET A 118 -11.46 -10.88 -9.25
N LEU A 119 -10.34 -10.55 -9.89
CA LEU A 119 -9.60 -9.30 -9.67
C LEU A 119 -10.32 -8.10 -10.32
N ASP A 120 -11.54 -7.85 -9.88
CA ASP A 120 -12.47 -6.86 -10.43
C ASP A 120 -12.81 -5.71 -9.46
N GLY A 121 -12.14 -5.66 -8.31
CA GLY A 121 -12.36 -4.68 -7.24
C GLY A 121 -13.65 -4.90 -6.44
N ARG A 122 -14.45 -5.95 -6.72
CA ARG A 122 -15.81 -6.12 -6.18
C ARG A 122 -16.15 -7.53 -5.72
N THR A 123 -15.50 -8.56 -6.26
CA THR A 123 -15.86 -9.95 -5.95
C THR A 123 -15.28 -10.39 -4.63
N ALA A 124 -14.00 -10.15 -4.36
CA ALA A 124 -13.41 -10.50 -3.06
C ALA A 124 -14.01 -9.65 -1.94
N LEU A 125 -14.13 -10.25 -0.75
CA LEU A 125 -14.74 -9.58 0.41
C LEU A 125 -13.98 -8.31 0.78
N CYS A 126 -12.65 -8.39 0.90
CA CYS A 126 -11.82 -7.23 1.26
C CYS A 126 -11.83 -6.17 0.16
N SER A 127 -11.85 -6.54 -1.13
CA SER A 127 -11.92 -5.58 -2.25
C SER A 127 -13.23 -4.83 -2.24
N ARG A 128 -14.36 -5.53 -2.14
CA ARG A 128 -15.69 -4.91 -2.05
C ARG A 128 -15.83 -4.00 -0.83
N PHE A 129 -15.29 -4.44 0.32
CA PHE A 129 -15.30 -3.64 1.52
C PHE A 129 -14.47 -2.36 1.36
N LEU A 130 -13.26 -2.48 0.81
CA LEU A 130 -12.36 -1.35 0.58
C LEU A 130 -12.96 -0.36 -0.43
N ASP A 131 -13.54 -0.82 -1.55
CA ASP A 131 -14.21 0.02 -2.53
C ASP A 131 -15.30 0.89 -1.88
N SER A 132 -16.19 0.25 -1.12
CA SER A 132 -17.26 0.95 -0.39
C SER A 132 -16.72 1.92 0.68
N LEU A 133 -15.66 1.55 1.38
CA LEU A 133 -15.03 2.40 2.39
C LEU A 133 -14.41 3.65 1.76
N LEU A 134 -13.73 3.49 0.65
CA LEU A 134 -13.09 4.58 -0.07
C LEU A 134 -14.13 5.55 -0.67
N ASP A 135 -15.28 5.06 -1.11
CA ASP A 135 -16.39 5.92 -1.55
C ASP A 135 -16.92 6.79 -0.41
N ALA A 136 -17.05 6.23 0.79
CA ALA A 136 -17.49 6.95 1.98
C ALA A 136 -16.44 7.94 2.52
N HIS A 137 -15.15 7.71 2.24
CA HIS A 137 -14.01 8.48 2.77
C HIS A 137 -13.12 9.05 1.65
N PRO A 138 -13.54 10.13 0.93
CA PRO A 138 -12.86 10.61 -0.29
C PRO A 138 -11.45 11.20 -0.07
N ARG A 139 -11.05 11.40 1.18
CA ARG A 139 -9.68 11.83 1.52
C ARG A 139 -8.77 10.67 1.89
N MET A 140 -9.31 9.57 2.38
CA MET A 140 -8.54 8.41 2.79
C MET A 140 -7.84 7.79 1.58
N VAL A 141 -6.54 7.60 1.68
CA VAL A 141 -5.70 6.93 0.67
C VAL A 141 -5.27 5.58 1.21
N VAL A 142 -5.47 4.53 0.44
CA VAL A 142 -4.95 3.19 0.77
C VAL A 142 -3.89 2.83 -0.25
N VAL A 143 -2.69 2.53 0.25
CA VAL A 143 -1.54 2.07 -0.55
C VAL A 143 -1.36 0.59 -0.26
N GLN A 144 -1.54 -0.23 -1.29
CA GLN A 144 -1.61 -1.69 -1.23
C GLN A 144 -0.43 -2.33 -1.94
N SER A 145 0.14 -3.38 -1.37
CA SER A 145 1.16 -4.18 -2.06
C SER A 145 0.55 -4.99 -3.21
N ALA A 146 1.28 -5.07 -4.33
CA ALA A 146 0.85 -5.88 -5.47
C ALA A 146 0.95 -7.39 -5.23
N GLY A 147 1.56 -7.82 -4.10
CA GLY A 147 1.81 -9.23 -3.83
C GLY A 147 3.09 -9.75 -4.52
N ASN A 148 3.48 -10.96 -4.12
CA ASN A 148 4.75 -11.57 -4.52
C ASN A 148 4.56 -12.81 -5.41
N GLU A 149 3.39 -12.91 -6.04
CA GLU A 149 2.92 -14.08 -6.77
C GLU A 149 3.38 -14.14 -8.24
N GLY A 150 4.17 -13.18 -8.69
CA GLY A 150 4.56 -13.00 -10.09
C GLY A 150 5.25 -14.21 -10.76
N LYS A 151 5.82 -15.14 -9.96
CA LYS A 151 6.51 -16.36 -10.44
C LYS A 151 5.73 -17.64 -10.22
N ASN A 152 4.62 -17.61 -9.47
CA ASN A 152 3.82 -18.80 -9.20
C ASN A 152 2.54 -18.84 -10.06
N LYS A 153 1.66 -19.80 -9.80
CA LYS A 153 0.47 -20.02 -10.65
C LYS A 153 -0.49 -18.84 -10.68
N TRP A 154 -0.58 -18.07 -9.60
CA TRP A 154 -1.46 -16.93 -9.51
C TRP A 154 -1.00 -15.80 -10.46
N ARG A 155 0.27 -15.44 -10.46
CA ARG A 155 0.97 -14.46 -11.30
C ARG A 155 0.54 -12.99 -11.11
N HIS A 156 -0.69 -12.75 -10.74
CA HIS A 156 -1.32 -11.44 -10.70
C HIS A 156 -1.20 -10.78 -9.33
N ILE A 157 -1.72 -9.57 -9.24
CA ILE A 157 -1.82 -8.85 -7.97
C ILE A 157 -2.67 -9.63 -6.98
N SER A 158 -2.42 -9.40 -5.69
CA SER A 158 -3.24 -9.94 -4.60
C SER A 158 -4.40 -9.01 -4.26
N PHE A 159 -5.49 -9.55 -3.69
CA PHE A 159 -6.56 -8.76 -3.11
C PHE A 159 -6.07 -8.03 -1.84
N PRO A 160 -6.55 -6.79 -1.58
CA PRO A 160 -7.45 -5.96 -2.35
C PRO A 160 -6.75 -4.99 -3.33
N GLY A 161 -5.60 -5.35 -3.91
CA GLY A 161 -4.86 -4.53 -4.86
C GLY A 161 -5.59 -4.28 -6.19
N ASP A 162 -6.70 -4.99 -6.44
CA ASP A 162 -7.57 -4.85 -7.60
C ASP A 162 -8.58 -3.70 -7.49
N VAL A 163 -8.69 -3.04 -6.32
CA VAL A 163 -9.59 -1.90 -6.13
C VAL A 163 -9.09 -0.69 -6.89
N ALA A 164 -9.92 -0.12 -7.78
CA ALA A 164 -9.55 0.97 -8.68
C ALA A 164 -9.05 2.22 -7.94
N GLU A 165 -9.69 2.56 -6.83
CA GLU A 165 -9.39 3.74 -6.01
C GLU A 165 -8.26 3.52 -4.97
N ALA A 166 -7.70 2.32 -4.84
CA ALA A 166 -6.49 2.07 -4.06
C ALA A 166 -5.25 2.33 -4.91
N VAL A 167 -4.14 2.69 -4.29
CA VAL A 167 -2.82 2.82 -4.94
C VAL A 167 -2.09 1.50 -4.78
N THR A 168 -2.04 0.67 -5.82
CA THR A 168 -1.38 -0.63 -5.78
C THR A 168 0.07 -0.50 -6.24
N VAL A 169 0.99 -0.97 -5.42
CA VAL A 169 2.43 -0.78 -5.62
C VAL A 169 3.12 -2.12 -5.86
N GLY A 170 3.72 -2.25 -7.03
CA GLY A 170 4.62 -3.33 -7.40
C GLY A 170 6.09 -3.02 -7.12
N ALA A 171 6.94 -3.96 -7.48
CA ALA A 171 8.39 -3.82 -7.39
C ALA A 171 9.02 -3.76 -8.78
N ALA A 172 9.87 -2.76 -9.03
CA ALA A 172 10.70 -2.67 -10.22
C ALA A 172 11.93 -3.59 -10.08
N ASP A 173 12.55 -3.94 -11.19
CA ASP A 173 13.86 -4.58 -11.20
C ASP A 173 14.96 -3.63 -10.66
N SER A 174 16.18 -4.15 -10.48
CA SER A 174 17.31 -3.37 -9.97
C SER A 174 17.72 -2.20 -10.86
N GLU A 175 17.37 -2.24 -12.14
CA GLU A 175 17.67 -1.20 -13.12
C GLU A 175 16.54 -0.17 -13.25
N GLY A 176 15.35 -0.45 -12.69
CA GLY A 176 14.17 0.41 -12.79
C GLY A 176 13.55 0.44 -14.19
N THR A 177 13.88 -0.53 -15.03
CA THR A 177 13.41 -0.60 -16.43
C THR A 177 12.23 -1.54 -16.63
N GLY A 178 12.06 -2.50 -15.74
CA GLY A 178 11.02 -3.50 -15.78
C GLY A 178 10.49 -3.87 -14.41
N ARG A 179 9.69 -4.92 -14.39
CA ARG A 179 9.10 -5.47 -13.17
C ARG A 179 10.05 -6.48 -12.51
N SER A 180 10.20 -6.42 -11.20
CA SER A 180 10.79 -7.52 -10.44
C SER A 180 10.01 -8.80 -10.67
N GLY A 181 10.71 -9.90 -10.91
CA GLY A 181 10.07 -11.17 -11.24
C GLY A 181 9.09 -11.70 -10.18
N LYS A 182 9.20 -11.26 -8.91
CA LYS A 182 8.27 -11.65 -7.83
C LYS A 182 6.98 -10.81 -7.84
N SER A 183 7.05 -9.53 -8.22
CA SER A 183 5.90 -8.64 -8.18
C SER A 183 4.72 -9.16 -8.99
N GLY A 184 3.51 -9.13 -8.41
CA GLY A 184 2.28 -9.46 -9.11
C GLY A 184 2.00 -8.52 -10.29
N THR A 185 1.38 -9.05 -11.36
CA THR A 185 0.96 -8.27 -12.54
C THR A 185 -0.53 -7.96 -12.47
N GLY A 186 -0.98 -6.95 -13.19
CA GLY A 186 -2.41 -6.71 -13.38
C GLY A 186 -3.10 -7.84 -14.13
N TYR A 187 -4.43 -7.80 -14.18
CA TYR A 187 -5.26 -8.75 -14.87
C TYR A 187 -6.16 -8.05 -15.90
N TYR A 188 -6.01 -8.38 -17.18
CA TYR A 188 -6.88 -7.84 -18.22
C TYR A 188 -8.29 -8.48 -18.14
N PRO A 189 -9.41 -7.76 -18.34
CA PRO A 189 -9.54 -6.40 -18.91
C PRO A 189 -9.70 -5.26 -17.86
N HIS A 190 -9.28 -5.47 -16.64
CA HIS A 190 -9.48 -4.53 -15.54
C HIS A 190 -8.54 -3.30 -15.65
N PRO A 191 -8.74 -2.26 -14.80
CA PRO A 191 -7.88 -1.07 -14.77
C PRO A 191 -6.41 -1.41 -14.69
N VAL A 192 -5.56 -0.49 -15.15
CA VAL A 192 -4.11 -0.65 -15.05
C VAL A 192 -3.71 -0.81 -13.58
N LYS A 193 -3.20 -1.98 -13.25
CA LYS A 193 -2.61 -2.34 -11.97
C LYS A 193 -1.33 -3.16 -12.21
N PRO A 194 -0.31 -3.06 -11.34
CA PRO A 194 -0.21 -2.08 -10.25
C PRO A 194 -0.30 -0.64 -10.78
N ASP A 195 -0.55 0.35 -9.90
CA ASP A 195 -0.50 1.76 -10.30
C ASP A 195 0.94 2.20 -10.55
N LEU A 196 1.83 1.81 -9.65
CA LEU A 196 3.22 2.23 -9.61
C LEU A 196 4.13 1.05 -9.29
N VAL A 197 5.40 1.21 -9.61
CA VAL A 197 6.47 0.37 -9.09
C VAL A 197 7.55 1.25 -8.46
N VAL A 198 8.26 0.72 -7.47
CA VAL A 198 9.51 1.29 -6.96
C VAL A 198 10.56 0.21 -6.88
N TYR A 199 11.82 0.58 -6.72
CA TYR A 199 12.93 -0.37 -6.70
C TYR A 199 12.68 -1.52 -5.72
N ASP A 200 13.04 -2.72 -6.16
CA ASP A 200 12.88 -3.94 -5.37
C ASP A 200 13.77 -3.89 -4.12
N SER A 201 13.13 -3.99 -2.99
CA SER A 201 13.80 -4.55 -1.83
C SER A 201 13.86 -6.07 -2.04
N PRO A 202 14.97 -6.76 -1.74
CA PRO A 202 15.07 -8.22 -1.91
C PRO A 202 13.96 -9.00 -1.16
N ASN A 203 13.20 -8.33 -0.34
CA ASN A 203 12.12 -8.86 0.49
C ASN A 203 10.70 -8.70 -0.12
N GLY A 204 10.56 -8.19 -1.35
CA GLY A 204 9.31 -8.13 -2.10
C GLY A 204 8.52 -6.83 -1.96
N THR A 205 7.30 -6.83 -2.54
CA THR A 205 6.43 -5.64 -2.66
C THR A 205 5.98 -5.05 -1.33
N SER A 206 6.03 -5.82 -0.24
CA SER A 206 5.80 -5.32 1.12
C SER A 206 6.74 -4.18 1.52
N PHE A 207 7.91 -4.07 0.88
CA PHE A 207 8.90 -3.01 1.14
C PHE A 207 8.93 -1.92 0.07
N SER A 208 8.34 -2.16 -1.08
CA SER A 208 8.07 -1.13 -2.11
C SER A 208 6.89 -0.25 -1.71
N THR A 209 5.81 -0.85 -1.24
CA THR A 209 4.57 -0.18 -0.83
C THR A 209 4.78 0.95 0.18
N PRO A 210 5.51 0.76 1.29
CA PRO A 210 5.70 1.80 2.29
C PRO A 210 6.49 3.03 1.78
N VAL A 211 7.32 2.88 0.76
CA VAL A 211 8.00 4.02 0.12
C VAL A 211 6.98 4.97 -0.50
N VAL A 212 6.02 4.41 -1.24
CA VAL A 212 4.91 5.20 -1.83
C VAL A 212 3.98 5.72 -0.74
N THR A 213 3.73 4.95 0.32
CA THR A 213 2.95 5.40 1.48
C THR A 213 3.57 6.64 2.14
N GLY A 214 4.87 6.62 2.37
CA GLY A 214 5.62 7.77 2.89
C GLY A 214 5.54 8.98 1.97
N LEU A 215 5.62 8.77 0.65
CA LEU A 215 5.45 9.81 -0.36
C LEU A 215 4.03 10.41 -0.32
N CYS A 216 2.99 9.58 -0.29
CA CYS A 216 1.60 10.02 -0.17
C CYS A 216 1.38 10.87 1.09
N ALA A 217 1.89 10.42 2.24
CA ALA A 217 1.77 11.16 3.49
C ALA A 217 2.51 12.51 3.43
N ALA A 218 3.70 12.57 2.83
CA ALA A 218 4.44 13.81 2.65
C ALA A 218 3.71 14.81 1.73
N LEU A 219 3.16 14.33 0.60
CA LEU A 219 2.40 15.16 -0.35
C LEU A 219 1.13 15.72 0.29
N MET A 220 0.36 14.90 1.01
CA MET A 220 -0.85 15.34 1.72
C MET A 220 -0.54 16.28 2.90
N GLY A 221 0.61 16.11 3.55
CA GLY A 221 1.10 17.01 4.59
C GLY A 221 1.59 18.35 4.02
N TYR A 222 2.16 18.37 2.82
CA TYR A 222 2.57 19.58 2.13
C TYR A 222 1.35 20.41 1.67
N ARG A 223 0.36 19.75 1.06
CA ARG A 223 -0.89 20.38 0.60
C ARG A 223 -2.07 19.40 0.77
N PRO A 224 -3.13 19.80 1.51
CA PRO A 224 -4.34 18.98 1.60
C PRO A 224 -4.95 18.71 0.22
N MET A 225 -5.20 17.44 -0.10
CA MET A 225 -5.79 17.04 -1.37
C MET A 225 -6.72 15.84 -1.18
N LYS A 226 -7.59 15.60 -2.15
CA LYS A 226 -8.45 14.41 -2.20
C LYS A 226 -7.68 13.23 -2.81
N ARG A 227 -8.07 12.00 -2.46
CA ARG A 227 -7.47 10.77 -2.98
C ARG A 227 -7.31 10.77 -4.51
N ARG A 228 -8.37 11.07 -5.26
CA ARG A 228 -8.33 11.07 -6.73
C ARG A 228 -7.35 12.11 -7.31
N GLU A 229 -7.17 13.22 -6.64
CA GLU A 229 -6.15 14.20 -7.01
C GLU A 229 -4.75 13.65 -6.80
N LEU A 230 -4.51 13.01 -5.66
CA LEU A 230 -3.23 12.36 -5.35
C LEU A 230 -2.91 11.23 -6.35
N ILE A 231 -3.88 10.37 -6.66
CA ILE A 231 -3.70 9.27 -7.64
C ILE A 231 -3.31 9.83 -9.00
N ARG A 232 -4.00 10.88 -9.49
CA ARG A 232 -3.62 11.54 -10.76
C ARG A 232 -2.20 12.08 -10.74
N LEU A 233 -1.83 12.73 -9.65
CA LEU A 233 -0.49 13.27 -9.47
C LEU A 233 0.58 12.17 -9.54
N LEU A 234 0.35 11.06 -8.84
CA LEU A 234 1.23 9.90 -8.86
C LEU A 234 1.34 9.29 -10.27
N HIS A 235 0.22 9.07 -10.95
CA HIS A 235 0.20 8.52 -12.31
C HIS A 235 0.94 9.43 -13.31
N ALA A 236 0.68 10.74 -13.25
CA ALA A 236 1.30 11.72 -14.14
C ALA A 236 2.81 11.85 -13.92
N SER A 237 3.29 11.60 -12.70
CA SER A 237 4.71 11.65 -12.37
C SER A 237 5.49 10.38 -12.70
N GLY A 238 4.81 9.31 -13.06
CA GLY A 238 5.44 8.03 -13.34
C GLY A 238 6.27 8.02 -14.63
N THR A 239 7.38 7.30 -14.63
CA THR A 239 8.29 7.16 -15.80
C THR A 239 7.60 6.59 -17.05
N ARG A 240 6.41 5.99 -16.88
CA ARG A 240 5.59 5.41 -17.95
C ARG A 240 4.20 6.06 -18.04
N SER A 241 4.07 7.29 -17.57
CA SER A 241 2.78 8.00 -17.53
C SER A 241 2.05 8.07 -18.88
N ALA A 242 2.80 8.14 -19.99
CA ALA A 242 2.25 8.19 -21.35
C ALA A 242 1.82 6.83 -21.91
N ALA A 243 2.35 5.72 -21.40
CA ALA A 243 2.09 4.36 -21.89
C ALA A 243 2.17 3.35 -20.71
N PRO A 244 1.22 3.39 -19.80
CA PRO A 244 1.18 2.45 -18.66
C PRO A 244 0.85 1.03 -19.14
N ASP A 245 1.30 0.05 -18.36
CA ASP A 245 1.07 -1.37 -18.65
C ASP A 245 0.66 -2.17 -17.38
N LEU A 246 0.36 -3.45 -17.55
CA LEU A 246 -0.06 -4.33 -16.46
C LEU A 246 1.12 -4.90 -15.64
N GLU A 247 2.35 -4.60 -15.98
CA GLU A 247 3.54 -5.09 -15.28
C GLU A 247 4.10 -4.04 -14.32
N THR A 248 4.19 -2.79 -14.78
CA THR A 248 4.83 -1.69 -14.06
C THR A 248 3.89 -0.51 -13.81
N GLY A 249 2.65 -0.58 -14.26
CA GLY A 249 1.69 0.51 -14.15
C GLY A 249 2.20 1.76 -14.85
N TYR A 250 2.09 2.89 -14.19
CA TYR A 250 2.62 4.18 -14.65
C TYR A 250 4.14 4.34 -14.39
N GLY A 251 4.81 3.28 -13.89
CA GLY A 251 6.25 3.26 -13.64
C GLY A 251 6.63 3.86 -12.29
N ILE A 252 7.85 4.38 -12.19
CA ILE A 252 8.43 4.93 -10.96
C ILE A 252 8.08 6.42 -10.85
N PRO A 253 7.45 6.88 -9.73
CA PRO A 253 7.14 8.30 -9.54
C PRO A 253 8.41 9.15 -9.47
N GLN A 254 8.41 10.27 -10.18
CA GLN A 254 9.56 11.19 -10.31
C GLN A 254 9.32 12.44 -9.45
N CYS A 255 10.20 12.69 -8.48
CA CYS A 255 10.05 13.80 -7.53
C CYS A 255 10.03 15.17 -8.20
N ASP A 256 10.88 15.42 -9.20
CA ASP A 256 10.92 16.71 -9.90
C ASP A 256 9.60 16.99 -10.62
N THR A 257 9.01 15.96 -11.24
CA THR A 257 7.70 16.06 -11.88
C THR A 257 6.59 16.32 -10.87
N LEU A 258 6.62 15.61 -9.73
CA LEU A 258 5.67 15.83 -8.62
C LEU A 258 5.71 17.27 -8.10
N LEU A 259 6.92 17.79 -7.86
CA LEU A 259 7.11 19.18 -7.37
C LEU A 259 6.61 20.19 -8.42
N GLY A 260 6.90 19.99 -9.71
CA GLY A 260 6.39 20.83 -10.79
C GLY A 260 4.85 20.91 -10.79
N PHE A 261 4.14 19.82 -10.62
CA PHE A 261 2.67 19.81 -10.53
C PHE A 261 2.14 20.47 -9.25
N LEU A 262 2.87 20.41 -8.15
CA LEU A 262 2.46 21.10 -6.91
C LEU A 262 2.57 22.62 -7.05
N ASP A 263 3.53 23.12 -7.83
CA ASP A 263 3.73 24.54 -8.09
C ASP A 263 2.75 25.07 -9.16
N THR A 264 2.22 24.21 -10.05
CA THR A 264 1.26 24.56 -11.12
C THR A 264 -0.05 23.77 -11.04
N PRO A 265 -0.91 24.00 -10.03
CA PRO A 265 -2.11 23.18 -9.80
C PRO A 265 -3.12 23.17 -10.96
N ALA A 266 -3.12 24.17 -11.81
CA ALA A 266 -4.03 24.26 -12.97
C ALA A 266 -3.73 23.16 -14.02
N GLU A 267 -2.48 22.77 -14.20
CA GLU A 267 -2.08 21.70 -15.11
C GLU A 267 -2.56 20.33 -14.62
N LEU A 268 -2.61 20.14 -13.30
CA LEU A 268 -3.11 18.90 -12.68
C LEU A 268 -4.59 18.64 -12.99
N GLN A 269 -5.40 19.68 -13.16
CA GLN A 269 -6.83 19.56 -13.45
C GLN A 269 -7.09 19.11 -14.89
N THR A 270 -6.14 19.32 -15.78
CA THR A 270 -6.24 18.95 -17.21
C THR A 270 -5.75 17.53 -17.51
N LEU A 271 -5.09 16.88 -16.54
CA LEU A 271 -4.63 15.50 -16.70
C LEU A 271 -5.83 14.55 -16.80
N PRO A 272 -5.88 13.68 -17.84
CA PRO A 272 -6.96 12.72 -17.95
C PRO A 272 -6.94 11.79 -16.73
N LEU A 273 -8.08 11.68 -16.05
CA LEU A 273 -8.37 10.44 -15.35
C LEU A 273 -8.48 9.41 -16.46
N ASN A 274 -7.56 8.46 -16.55
CA ASN A 274 -7.82 7.31 -17.39
C ASN A 274 -9.13 6.71 -16.91
N ALA A 275 -10.17 7.00 -17.67
CA ALA A 275 -11.52 6.62 -17.36
C ALA A 275 -11.56 5.09 -17.24
N THR A 276 -11.94 4.61 -16.09
CA THR A 276 -12.60 3.34 -15.94
C THR A 276 -13.88 3.43 -16.79
N GLN A 277 -13.82 3.00 -18.04
CA GLN A 277 -15.00 2.55 -18.79
C GLN A 277 -15.30 1.11 -18.44
#